data_5c5a1042d2c0c918346d40a4039e5aff
#
_entry.id   5c5a1042d2c0c918346d40a4039e5aff
#
_cell.length_a   1.000
_cell.length_b   1.000
_cell.length_c   1.000
_cell.angle_alpha   90.00
_cell.angle_beta   90.00
_cell.angle_gamma   90.00
#
_symmetry.space_group_name_H-M   'P 1'
#
loop_
_entity.id
_entity.type
_entity.pdbx_description
1 polymer ?
#
loop_
_entity_poly.entity_id
_entity_poly.type
_entity_poly.pdbx_seq_one_letter_code
_entity_poly.pdbx_strand_id
1 'polypeptide(L)'
;GTYVFYPDRFDRERQLFVSGEVYMDVTKDPERPFRVDTRNVSIRVLGTRFNLRSYNEDKYVETSLVEGSVALGLKRDGGATILMRPGDKILVDNATNAVVRERFFRHKTLGEIARDLERMFDVQIVIRDTSLLGEEYFATFASGWEIDELLDALNIHHTLRIRRDGRIIEIERARR
;
A
#
# COMPACT_ATOMS: atom_id res chain seq x y z
N GLY A 1 1.98 22.13 -9.78
CA GLY A 1 3.31 21.94 -9.19
C GLY A 1 3.22 21.39 -7.77
N THR A 2 4.33 20.91 -7.22
CA THR A 2 4.41 20.42 -5.85
C THR A 2 4.94 21.52 -4.93
N TYR A 3 4.28 21.72 -3.81
CA TYR A 3 4.67 22.66 -2.77
C TYR A 3 4.87 21.90 -1.46
N VAL A 4 6.04 22.13 -0.83
CA VAL A 4 6.36 21.60 0.49
C VAL A 4 6.70 22.78 1.40
N PHE A 5 5.99 22.89 2.49
CA PHE A 5 6.18 23.95 3.48
C PHE A 5 6.49 23.32 4.85
N TYR A 6 7.51 23.82 5.52
CA TYR A 6 7.84 23.44 6.91
C TYR A 6 7.77 24.68 7.81
N PRO A 7 7.17 24.54 9.01
CA PRO A 7 7.13 25.63 9.97
C PRO A 7 8.51 25.92 10.56
N ASP A 8 8.70 27.10 11.10
CA ASP A 8 9.98 27.55 11.73
C ASP A 8 10.45 26.64 12.87
N ARG A 9 9.56 25.80 13.41
CA ARG A 9 9.85 24.85 14.51
C ARG A 9 10.08 23.41 14.04
N PHE A 10 10.46 23.21 12.79
CA PHE A 10 10.64 21.87 12.21
C PHE A 10 11.56 20.98 13.07
N ASP A 11 12.62 21.54 13.64
CA ASP A 11 13.57 20.79 14.49
C ASP A 11 12.90 20.18 15.74
N ARG A 12 11.79 20.75 16.20
CA ARG A 12 11.07 20.28 17.39
C ARG A 12 9.88 19.39 17.02
N GLU A 13 9.15 19.73 15.98
CA GLU A 13 7.85 19.12 15.66
C GLU A 13 7.90 18.21 14.44
N ARG A 14 8.97 18.22 13.64
CA ARG A 14 9.14 17.42 12.42
C ARG A 14 7.86 17.39 11.57
N GLN A 15 7.26 18.54 11.32
CA GLN A 15 5.99 18.70 10.59
C GLN A 15 6.21 19.34 9.23
N LEU A 16 5.52 18.80 8.20
CA LEU A 16 5.46 19.37 6.85
C LEU A 16 4.01 19.61 6.44
N PHE A 17 3.81 20.59 5.57
CA PHE A 17 2.59 20.77 4.80
C PHE A 17 2.90 20.49 3.33
N VAL A 18 2.07 19.66 2.67
CA VAL A 18 2.29 19.23 1.30
C VAL A 18 1.04 19.47 0.45
N SER A 19 1.25 20.08 -0.71
CA SER A 19 0.32 20.07 -1.83
C SER A 19 1.09 19.64 -3.08
N GLY A 20 0.65 18.57 -3.74
CA GLY A 20 1.34 17.94 -4.85
C GLY A 20 1.74 16.50 -4.56
N GLU A 21 2.80 16.01 -5.20
CA GLU A 21 3.27 14.64 -5.02
C GLU A 21 4.69 14.62 -4.48
N VAL A 22 4.92 13.80 -3.44
CA VAL A 22 6.22 13.64 -2.79
C VAL A 22 6.45 12.18 -2.40
N TYR A 23 7.63 11.69 -2.69
CA TYR A 23 8.15 10.45 -2.13
C TYR A 23 9.02 10.78 -0.92
N MET A 24 8.77 10.14 0.20
CA MET A 24 9.46 10.40 1.45
C MET A 24 10.15 9.14 1.97
N ASP A 25 11.43 9.32 2.33
CA ASP A 25 12.21 8.37 3.12
C ASP A 25 12.53 9.03 4.46
N VAL A 26 11.78 8.64 5.48
CA VAL A 26 11.86 9.25 6.81
C VAL A 26 12.70 8.38 7.73
N THR A 27 13.80 8.93 8.23
CA THR A 27 14.66 8.26 9.21
C THR A 27 13.89 7.92 10.48
N LYS A 28 14.12 6.70 10.99
CA LYS A 28 13.46 6.18 12.20
C LYS A 28 13.84 7.01 13.43
N ASP A 29 12.83 7.59 14.04
CA ASP A 29 12.94 8.35 15.29
C ASP A 29 11.62 8.23 16.08
N PRO A 30 11.50 7.22 16.97
CA PRO A 30 10.28 6.99 17.74
C PRO A 30 9.97 8.12 18.73
N GLU A 31 10.99 8.84 19.21
CA GLU A 31 10.83 9.93 20.20
C GLU A 31 10.23 11.18 19.57
N ARG A 32 10.46 11.39 18.26
CA ARG A 32 9.96 12.54 17.52
C ARG A 32 9.22 12.09 16.25
N PRO A 33 7.92 11.80 16.35
CA PRO A 33 7.11 11.43 15.19
C PRO A 33 7.20 12.48 14.08
N PHE A 34 7.26 11.99 12.83
CA PHE A 34 7.21 12.85 11.66
C PHE A 34 5.78 12.99 11.20
N ARG A 35 5.32 14.22 10.97
CA ARG A 35 3.96 14.53 10.56
C ARG A 35 3.93 15.21 9.20
N VAL A 36 3.05 14.76 8.34
CA VAL A 36 2.76 15.39 7.05
C VAL A 36 1.29 15.74 7.00
N ASP A 37 1.00 17.00 6.82
CA ASP A 37 -0.34 17.52 6.67
C ASP A 37 -0.62 17.88 5.23
N THR A 38 -1.80 17.52 4.76
CA THR A 38 -2.41 18.03 3.53
C THR A 38 -3.70 18.77 3.89
N ARG A 39 -4.48 19.14 2.88
CA ARG A 39 -5.78 19.76 3.11
C ARG A 39 -6.73 18.87 3.92
N ASN A 40 -6.81 17.58 3.57
CA ASN A 40 -7.84 16.67 4.07
C ASN A 40 -7.33 15.55 4.96
N VAL A 41 -6.02 15.24 4.89
CA VAL A 41 -5.43 14.17 5.71
C VAL A 41 -4.20 14.66 6.48
N SER A 42 -3.92 13.96 7.57
CA SER A 42 -2.71 14.09 8.35
C SER A 42 -2.03 12.73 8.45
N ILE A 43 -0.77 12.64 8.09
CA ILE A 43 0.02 11.42 8.10
C ILE A 43 1.01 11.52 9.26
N ARG A 44 1.08 10.48 10.10
CA ARG A 44 2.08 10.35 11.16
C ARG A 44 2.90 9.09 10.94
N VAL A 45 4.23 9.24 10.98
CA VAL A 45 5.19 8.14 10.81
C VAL A 45 6.33 8.23 11.82
N LEU A 46 6.98 7.10 12.09
CA LEU A 46 8.13 7.02 13.02
C LEU A 46 9.45 6.67 12.32
N GLY A 47 9.39 6.28 11.05
CA GLY A 47 10.50 5.85 10.22
C GLY A 47 9.92 5.00 9.09
N THR A 48 9.72 5.60 7.92
CA THR A 48 8.78 5.07 6.94
C THR A 48 9.13 5.56 5.55
N ARG A 49 9.04 4.67 4.57
CA ARG A 49 9.11 5.03 3.14
C ARG A 49 7.71 4.97 2.54
N PHE A 50 7.24 6.10 2.02
CA PHE A 50 5.91 6.22 1.45
C PHE A 50 5.84 7.29 0.37
N ASN A 51 4.83 7.17 -0.49
CA ASN A 51 4.45 8.21 -1.46
C ASN A 51 3.16 8.87 -1.03
N LEU A 52 3.09 10.17 -1.15
CA LEU A 52 1.89 10.98 -0.92
C LEU A 52 1.63 11.82 -2.15
N ARG A 53 0.42 11.70 -2.70
CA ARG A 53 -0.11 12.54 -3.78
C ARG A 53 -1.34 13.27 -3.30
N SER A 54 -1.30 14.62 -3.29
CA SER A 54 -2.36 15.48 -2.77
C SER A 54 -2.41 16.79 -3.54
N TYR A 55 -2.74 16.73 -4.82
CA TYR A 55 -3.02 17.93 -5.61
C TYR A 55 -4.43 18.46 -5.27
N ASN A 56 -4.58 19.78 -5.27
CA ASN A 56 -5.85 20.43 -4.94
C ASN A 56 -6.97 20.13 -5.95
N GLU A 57 -6.58 19.90 -7.20
CA GLU A 57 -7.46 19.58 -8.33
C GLU A 57 -7.82 18.10 -8.43
N ASP A 58 -7.05 17.21 -7.78
CA ASP A 58 -7.29 15.77 -7.83
C ASP A 58 -8.52 15.39 -7.02
N LYS A 59 -9.24 14.37 -7.49
CA LYS A 59 -10.39 13.82 -6.77
C LYS A 59 -9.99 13.18 -5.44
N TYR A 60 -8.79 12.61 -5.36
CA TYR A 60 -8.32 11.86 -4.21
C TYR A 60 -7.00 12.39 -3.67
N VAL A 61 -6.83 12.29 -2.35
CA VAL A 61 -5.50 12.18 -1.74
C VAL A 61 -5.11 10.72 -1.74
N GLU A 62 -3.93 10.40 -2.29
CA GLU A 62 -3.40 9.04 -2.37
C GLU A 62 -2.17 8.91 -1.49
N THR A 63 -2.14 7.87 -0.67
CA THR A 63 -0.98 7.51 0.15
C THR A 63 -0.62 6.05 -0.08
N SER A 64 0.62 5.78 -0.50
CA SER A 64 1.11 4.43 -0.75
C SER A 64 2.29 4.12 0.18
N LEU A 65 2.18 3.06 0.97
CA LEU A 65 3.19 2.68 1.96
C LEU A 65 4.10 1.59 1.41
N VAL A 66 5.39 1.91 1.34
CA VAL A 66 6.44 0.98 0.86
C VAL A 66 7.06 0.22 2.03
N GLU A 67 7.44 0.92 3.12
CA GLU A 67 8.10 0.31 4.28
C GLU A 67 7.75 1.07 5.55
N GLY A 68 7.69 0.34 6.69
CA GLY A 68 7.37 0.91 8.00
C GLY A 68 5.87 0.88 8.30
N SER A 69 5.37 1.94 8.90
CA SER A 69 3.95 2.09 9.24
C SER A 69 3.49 3.54 9.12
N VAL A 70 2.25 3.73 8.70
CA VAL A 70 1.59 5.04 8.59
C VAL A 70 0.32 5.03 9.42
N ALA A 71 0.13 6.06 10.25
CA ALA A 71 -1.16 6.42 10.81
C ALA A 71 -1.72 7.61 10.00
N LEU A 72 -2.71 7.35 9.15
CA LEU A 72 -3.39 8.34 8.33
C LEU A 72 -4.66 8.79 9.02
N GLY A 73 -4.70 10.04 9.45
CA GLY A 73 -5.86 10.67 10.08
C GLY A 73 -6.69 11.47 9.08
N LEU A 74 -7.99 11.28 9.10
CA LEU A 74 -8.94 12.09 8.33
C LEU A 74 -9.20 13.38 9.11
N LYS A 75 -9.02 14.56 8.48
CA LYS A 75 -9.22 15.86 9.14
C LYS A 75 -10.68 16.24 9.31
N ARG A 76 -11.57 15.66 8.53
CA ARG A 76 -13.01 15.74 8.67
C ARG A 76 -13.53 14.50 9.39
N ASP A 77 -14.76 14.45 9.80
CA ASP A 77 -15.45 13.28 10.40
C ASP A 77 -14.86 12.80 11.75
N GLY A 78 -14.45 13.74 12.61
CA GLY A 78 -14.04 13.41 13.98
C GLY A 78 -12.65 12.77 14.10
N GLY A 79 -11.84 12.78 13.03
CA GLY A 79 -10.43 12.37 13.13
C GLY A 79 -10.19 10.85 13.12
N ALA A 80 -11.02 10.10 12.42
CA ALA A 80 -10.78 8.66 12.22
C ALA A 80 -9.35 8.41 11.73
N THR A 81 -8.67 7.43 12.32
CA THR A 81 -7.29 7.07 11.99
C THR A 81 -7.24 5.71 11.33
N ILE A 82 -6.59 5.64 10.17
CA ILE A 82 -6.38 4.43 9.39
C ILE A 82 -4.92 4.02 9.55
N LEU A 83 -4.69 2.81 10.08
CA LEU A 83 -3.36 2.24 10.13
C LEU A 83 -3.06 1.53 8.81
N MET A 84 -1.93 1.89 8.19
CA MET A 84 -1.45 1.29 6.95
C MET A 84 -0.27 0.35 7.22
N ARG A 85 -0.19 -0.70 6.42
CA ARG A 85 0.92 -1.66 6.39
C ARG A 85 1.63 -1.58 5.03
N PRO A 86 2.89 -2.02 4.92
CA PRO A 86 3.57 -2.08 3.63
C PRO A 86 2.74 -2.82 2.57
N GLY A 87 2.61 -2.21 1.39
CA GLY A 87 1.75 -2.66 0.31
C GLY A 87 0.33 -2.05 0.33
N ASP A 88 -0.05 -1.29 1.35
CA ASP A 88 -1.32 -0.56 1.34
C ASP A 88 -1.22 0.73 0.51
N LYS A 89 -2.25 1.00 -0.27
CA LYS A 89 -2.54 2.28 -0.90
C LYS A 89 -3.91 2.75 -0.43
N ILE A 90 -3.98 3.93 0.14
CA ILE A 90 -5.22 4.54 0.61
C ILE A 90 -5.55 5.73 -0.29
N LEU A 91 -6.79 5.75 -0.78
CA LEU A 91 -7.36 6.89 -1.49
C LEU A 91 -8.44 7.50 -0.61
N VAL A 92 -8.33 8.80 -0.36
CA VAL A 92 -9.33 9.58 0.37
C VAL A 92 -9.98 10.56 -0.59
N ASP A 93 -11.27 10.45 -0.83
CA ASP A 93 -12.02 11.36 -1.69
C ASP A 93 -12.05 12.76 -1.07
N ASN A 94 -11.62 13.75 -1.83
CA ASN A 94 -11.47 15.13 -1.36
C ASN A 94 -12.82 15.83 -1.06
N ALA A 95 -13.91 15.37 -1.65
CA ALA A 95 -15.23 15.93 -1.47
C ALA A 95 -16.02 15.24 -0.36
N THR A 96 -16.00 13.91 -0.35
CA THR A 96 -16.87 13.07 0.50
C THR A 96 -16.17 12.47 1.70
N ASN A 97 -14.83 12.49 1.75
CA ASN A 97 -14.00 11.78 2.72
C ASN A 97 -14.12 10.24 2.66
N ALA A 98 -14.79 9.71 1.63
CA ALA A 98 -14.85 8.27 1.41
C ALA A 98 -13.44 7.70 1.24
N VAL A 99 -13.20 6.55 1.86
CA VAL A 99 -11.89 5.89 1.86
C VAL A 99 -11.96 4.63 1.05
N VAL A 100 -11.05 4.50 0.08
CA VAL A 100 -10.80 3.24 -0.63
C VAL A 100 -9.42 2.74 -0.24
N ARG A 101 -9.34 1.49 0.16
CA ARG A 101 -8.05 0.82 0.41
C ARG A 101 -7.76 -0.10 -0.77
N GLU A 102 -6.59 0.09 -1.35
CA GLU A 102 -6.01 -0.80 -2.36
C GLU A 102 -4.77 -1.47 -1.79
N ARG A 103 -4.38 -2.58 -2.37
CA ARG A 103 -3.08 -3.20 -2.11
C ARG A 103 -2.29 -3.28 -3.39
N PHE A 104 -0.97 -3.17 -3.26
CA PHE A 104 -0.08 -3.32 -4.39
C PHE A 104 1.09 -4.24 -4.04
N PHE A 105 1.47 -5.06 -5.00
CA PHE A 105 2.74 -5.75 -5.02
C PHE A 105 3.65 -5.03 -6.01
N ARG A 106 4.80 -4.57 -5.55
CA ARG A 106 5.80 -3.94 -6.41
C ARG A 106 7.14 -4.64 -6.19
N HIS A 107 7.68 -5.21 -7.27
CA HIS A 107 8.94 -5.96 -7.23
C HIS A 107 8.95 -7.06 -6.16
N LYS A 108 7.79 -7.69 -5.92
CA LYS A 108 7.69 -8.86 -5.07
C LYS A 108 7.78 -10.12 -5.92
N THR A 109 8.54 -11.07 -5.42
CA THR A 109 8.62 -12.39 -6.03
C THR A 109 7.34 -13.18 -5.78
N LEU A 110 7.01 -14.15 -6.64
CA LEU A 110 5.84 -15.01 -6.45
C LEU A 110 5.87 -15.71 -5.08
N GLY A 111 7.07 -16.10 -4.61
CA GLY A 111 7.23 -16.72 -3.29
C GLY A 111 6.90 -15.76 -2.13
N GLU A 112 7.18 -14.45 -2.26
CA GLU A 112 6.79 -13.44 -1.27
C GLU A 112 5.30 -13.15 -1.31
N ILE A 113 4.73 -13.05 -2.53
CA ILE A 113 3.30 -12.86 -2.72
C ILE A 113 2.51 -14.03 -2.13
N ALA A 114 2.94 -15.27 -2.39
CA ALA A 114 2.30 -16.46 -1.83
C ALA A 114 2.21 -16.38 -0.30
N ARG A 115 3.31 -16.06 0.38
CA ARG A 115 3.32 -15.89 1.85
C ARG A 115 2.39 -14.77 2.34
N ASP A 116 2.28 -13.68 1.59
CA ASP A 116 1.36 -12.60 1.93
C ASP A 116 -0.10 -13.03 1.77
N LEU A 117 -0.43 -13.73 0.68
CA LEU A 117 -1.76 -14.26 0.43
C LEU A 117 -2.17 -15.34 1.46
N GLU A 118 -1.26 -16.24 1.83
CA GLU A 118 -1.48 -17.24 2.88
C GLU A 118 -1.92 -16.57 4.19
N ARG A 119 -1.21 -15.50 4.59
CA ARG A 119 -1.54 -14.75 5.82
C ARG A 119 -2.82 -13.93 5.72
N MET A 120 -3.16 -13.44 4.51
CA MET A 120 -4.34 -12.61 4.31
C MET A 120 -5.63 -13.41 4.26
N PHE A 121 -5.59 -14.59 3.65
CA PHE A 121 -6.78 -15.39 3.32
C PHE A 121 -6.85 -16.71 4.08
N ASP A 122 -5.89 -16.98 4.95
CA ASP A 122 -5.83 -18.24 5.72
C ASP A 122 -5.87 -19.47 4.79
N VAL A 123 -5.06 -19.44 3.74
CA VAL A 123 -4.88 -20.52 2.76
C VAL A 123 -3.44 -21.04 2.78
N GLN A 124 -3.21 -22.18 2.12
CA GLN A 124 -1.87 -22.73 1.86
C GLN A 124 -1.58 -22.67 0.36
N ILE A 125 -0.46 -22.06 -0.03
CA ILE A 125 -0.05 -21.93 -1.43
C ILE A 125 1.18 -22.81 -1.69
N VAL A 126 1.03 -23.77 -2.58
CA VAL A 126 2.09 -24.70 -2.98
C VAL A 126 2.56 -24.35 -4.39
N ILE A 127 3.75 -23.76 -4.50
CA ILE A 127 4.38 -23.51 -5.81
C ILE A 127 5.13 -24.78 -6.22
N ARG A 128 4.57 -25.51 -7.20
CA ARG A 128 5.12 -26.80 -7.67
C ARG A 128 6.37 -26.61 -8.51
N ASP A 129 6.47 -25.51 -9.25
CA ASP A 129 7.63 -25.20 -10.08
C ASP A 129 8.49 -24.16 -9.34
N THR A 130 9.61 -24.59 -8.80
CA THR A 130 10.52 -23.75 -8.03
C THR A 130 11.15 -22.62 -8.84
N SER A 131 11.17 -22.72 -10.17
CA SER A 131 11.65 -21.63 -11.04
C SER A 131 10.78 -20.37 -10.96
N LEU A 132 9.51 -20.52 -10.57
CA LEU A 132 8.57 -19.42 -10.39
C LEU A 132 8.80 -18.62 -9.11
N LEU A 133 9.47 -19.19 -8.10
CA LEU A 133 9.63 -18.57 -6.78
C LEU A 133 10.28 -17.19 -6.84
N GLY A 134 11.23 -17.01 -7.75
CA GLY A 134 11.99 -15.77 -7.92
C GLY A 134 11.42 -14.82 -8.98
N GLU A 135 10.32 -15.17 -9.67
CA GLU A 135 9.71 -14.29 -10.65
C GLU A 135 9.05 -13.10 -9.96
N GLU A 136 9.36 -11.88 -10.42
CA GLU A 136 8.81 -10.64 -9.87
C GLU A 136 7.48 -10.30 -10.52
N TYR A 137 6.55 -9.85 -9.71
CA TYR A 137 5.22 -9.42 -10.13
C TYR A 137 4.94 -7.99 -9.69
N PHE A 138 4.13 -7.32 -10.50
CA PHE A 138 3.53 -6.05 -10.16
C PHE A 138 2.01 -6.19 -10.30
N ALA A 139 1.28 -5.96 -9.21
CA ALA A 139 -0.17 -5.96 -9.22
C ALA A 139 -0.72 -4.96 -8.21
N THR A 140 -1.84 -4.31 -8.55
CA THR A 140 -2.61 -3.46 -7.65
C THR A 140 -4.05 -3.98 -7.62
N PHE A 141 -4.62 -4.06 -6.43
CA PHE A 141 -5.99 -4.53 -6.23
C PHE A 141 -6.68 -3.78 -5.10
N ALA A 142 -7.99 -3.59 -5.22
CA ALA A 142 -8.79 -2.94 -4.19
C ALA A 142 -9.01 -3.87 -2.99
N SER A 143 -9.23 -3.30 -1.81
CA SER A 143 -9.64 -4.08 -0.64
C SER A 143 -11.02 -4.67 -0.85
N GLY A 144 -11.20 -5.92 -0.44
CA GLY A 144 -12.45 -6.66 -0.62
C GLY A 144 -12.41 -7.65 -1.79
N TRP A 145 -11.31 -7.71 -2.53
CA TRP A 145 -11.12 -8.78 -3.51
C TRP A 145 -10.99 -10.12 -2.81
N GLU A 146 -11.65 -11.10 -3.39
CA GLU A 146 -11.51 -12.50 -3.00
C GLU A 146 -10.18 -13.06 -3.53
N ILE A 147 -9.71 -14.14 -2.93
CA ILE A 147 -8.41 -14.73 -3.33
C ILE A 147 -8.37 -15.14 -4.79
N ASP A 148 -9.49 -15.62 -5.33
CA ASP A 148 -9.56 -16.06 -6.73
C ASP A 148 -9.39 -14.87 -7.70
N GLU A 149 -9.95 -13.70 -7.39
CA GLU A 149 -9.76 -12.47 -8.17
C GLU A 149 -8.29 -12.02 -8.16
N LEU A 150 -7.61 -12.17 -7.01
CA LEU A 150 -6.18 -11.85 -6.89
C LEU A 150 -5.30 -12.81 -7.69
N LEU A 151 -5.61 -14.10 -7.67
CA LEU A 151 -4.89 -15.10 -8.43
C LEU A 151 -5.08 -14.90 -9.95
N ASP A 152 -6.27 -14.51 -10.37
CA ASP A 152 -6.56 -14.16 -11.77
C ASP A 152 -5.78 -12.91 -12.20
N ALA A 153 -5.71 -11.89 -11.37
CA ALA A 153 -4.91 -10.68 -11.62
C ALA A 153 -3.41 -10.97 -11.73
N LEU A 154 -2.88 -11.87 -10.89
CA LEU A 154 -1.49 -12.32 -10.99
C LEU A 154 -1.24 -13.12 -12.26
N ASN A 155 -2.24 -13.83 -12.77
CA ASN A 155 -2.16 -14.67 -13.95
C ASN A 155 -2.69 -14.01 -15.24
N ILE A 156 -2.66 -12.68 -15.30
CA ILE A 156 -3.18 -11.91 -16.46
C ILE A 156 -2.57 -12.32 -17.80
N HIS A 157 -1.34 -12.84 -17.81
CA HIS A 157 -0.65 -13.32 -18.98
C HIS A 157 -0.85 -14.82 -19.25
N HIS A 158 -1.67 -15.51 -18.43
CA HIS A 158 -1.95 -16.95 -18.53
C HIS A 158 -0.69 -17.82 -18.53
N THR A 159 0.37 -17.38 -17.84
CA THR A 159 1.64 -18.11 -17.72
C THR A 159 1.64 -19.13 -16.59
N LEU A 160 0.66 -19.02 -15.70
CA LEU A 160 0.48 -19.89 -14.55
C LEU A 160 -0.72 -20.81 -14.74
N ARG A 161 -0.60 -22.03 -14.24
CA ARG A 161 -1.71 -22.93 -14.02
C ARG A 161 -2.00 -22.97 -12.54
N ILE A 162 -3.17 -22.48 -12.15
CA ILE A 162 -3.59 -22.37 -10.76
C ILE A 162 -4.74 -23.33 -10.52
N ARG A 163 -4.63 -24.14 -9.47
CA ARG A 163 -5.67 -25.05 -9.01
C ARG A 163 -5.96 -24.79 -7.56
N ARG A 164 -7.23 -24.74 -7.20
CA ARG A 164 -7.68 -24.57 -5.82
C ARG A 164 -8.50 -25.76 -5.38
N ASP A 165 -8.15 -26.32 -4.23
CA ASP A 165 -8.95 -27.33 -3.54
C ASP A 165 -9.13 -26.88 -2.08
N GLY A 166 -10.29 -26.30 -1.81
CA GLY A 166 -10.61 -25.69 -0.52
C GLY A 166 -9.61 -24.59 -0.14
N ARG A 167 -8.77 -24.87 0.88
CA ARG A 167 -7.74 -23.94 1.38
C ARG A 167 -6.37 -24.13 0.73
N ILE A 168 -6.21 -25.16 -0.09
CA ILE A 168 -4.95 -25.45 -0.76
C ILE A 168 -4.98 -24.90 -2.17
N ILE A 169 -3.97 -24.11 -2.54
CA ILE A 169 -3.80 -23.53 -3.85
C ILE A 169 -2.47 -24.01 -4.42
N GLU A 170 -2.53 -24.69 -5.56
CA GLU A 170 -1.35 -25.14 -6.28
C GLU A 170 -1.07 -24.23 -7.46
N ILE A 171 0.17 -23.79 -7.60
CA ILE A 171 0.64 -22.95 -8.69
C ILE A 171 1.78 -23.65 -9.42
N GLU A 172 1.64 -23.80 -10.71
CA GLU A 172 2.67 -24.34 -11.60
C GLU A 172 2.74 -23.52 -12.90
N ARG A 173 3.81 -23.66 -13.66
CA ARG A 173 3.90 -23.01 -14.97
C ARG A 173 2.90 -23.64 -15.95
N ALA A 174 2.17 -22.80 -16.70
CA ALA A 174 1.30 -23.30 -17.75
C ALA A 174 2.14 -23.99 -18.84
N ARG A 175 1.76 -25.22 -19.22
CA ARG A 175 2.38 -25.90 -20.37
C ARG A 175 1.88 -25.22 -21.65
N ARG A 176 2.81 -24.85 -22.50
CA ARG A 176 2.50 -24.38 -23.86
C ARG A 176 1.93 -25.51 -24.68
#